data_48dee36955562e09c0ca0bea61ebd88c
#
_entry.id   48dee36955562e09c0ca0bea61ebd88c
#
_cell.length_a   1.000
_cell.length_b   1.000
_cell.length_c   1.000
_cell.angle_alpha   90.00
_cell.angle_beta   90.00
_cell.angle_gamma   90.00
#
_symmetry.space_group_name_H-M   'P 1'
#
loop_
_entity.id
_entity.type
_entity.pdbx_description
1 polymer ?
#
loop_
_entity_poly.entity_id
_entity_poly.type
_entity_poly.pdbx_seq_one_letter_code
_entity_poly.pdbx_strand_id
1 'polypeptide(L)'
;GDVYKRQPIADSSKANSDLEGSVTLMQQVVLLGRQKREEEKIGLRTPLSTLTIIHQDKALLQIMESLEVYLKDELNVRTVKYSSDEEHYLQVKTKANYQLLGKELGSRMKGFADLIGALSNEQVSLFQKNGSITLSLDGFSRSFTGEEILLVREPREGSDAISNGSVSIELDCALTPELIRGGYAREVVNRIQRARKEAGLEVSDRIEIAYIADPEISLAIEEHKAYIETETLAVKLAPSDGTAEIIQADIDTYTFTFQLSKVER
;
A
#
# COMPACT_ATOMS: atom_id res chain seq x y z
N GLY A 1 -28.03 -15.24 32.14
CA GLY A 1 -27.80 -16.26 31.13
C GLY A 1 -28.87 -16.17 30.05
N ASP A 2 -28.59 -15.59 28.87
CA ASP A 2 -29.25 -15.90 27.59
C ASP A 2 -29.02 -14.83 26.49
N VAL A 3 -28.01 -14.05 26.61
CA VAL A 3 -27.65 -13.06 25.56
C VAL A 3 -27.03 -13.78 24.35
N TYR A 4 -26.43 -14.95 24.53
CA TYR A 4 -25.73 -15.68 23.45
C TYR A 4 -26.68 -16.49 22.51
N LYS A 5 -27.96 -16.64 22.84
CA LYS A 5 -28.93 -17.38 22.02
C LYS A 5 -29.54 -16.59 20.87
N ARG A 6 -29.18 -15.29 20.70
CA ARG A 6 -29.71 -14.41 19.65
C ARG A 6 -28.65 -13.98 18.62
N GLN A 7 -27.53 -14.67 18.55
CA GLN A 7 -26.60 -14.42 17.43
C GLN A 7 -27.22 -14.95 16.14
N PRO A 8 -27.19 -14.12 15.06
CA PRO A 8 -27.64 -14.63 13.76
C PRO A 8 -26.77 -15.82 13.35
N ILE A 9 -27.41 -16.88 12.91
CA ILE A 9 -26.69 -18.02 12.32
C ILE A 9 -26.20 -17.60 10.97
N ALA A 10 -24.89 -17.83 10.70
CA ALA A 10 -24.31 -17.52 9.40
C ALA A 10 -25.05 -18.26 8.29
N ASP A 11 -25.57 -17.52 7.33
CA ASP A 11 -26.24 -18.06 6.14
C ASP A 11 -25.20 -18.40 5.08
N SER A 12 -24.80 -19.66 5.00
CA SER A 12 -23.79 -20.12 4.03
C SER A 12 -24.21 -19.94 2.57
N SER A 13 -25.51 -19.73 2.28
CA SER A 13 -25.97 -19.44 0.92
C SER A 13 -25.57 -18.04 0.44
N LYS A 14 -25.17 -17.15 1.36
CA LYS A 14 -24.67 -15.81 1.08
C LYS A 14 -23.15 -15.73 0.99
N ALA A 15 -22.45 -16.84 1.26
CA ALA A 15 -21.02 -16.93 1.05
C ALA A 15 -20.71 -16.83 -0.45
N ASN A 16 -19.82 -15.92 -0.82
CA ASN A 16 -19.36 -15.76 -2.19
C ASN A 16 -17.83 -15.94 -2.20
N SER A 17 -17.41 -17.17 -2.52
CA SER A 17 -16.00 -17.58 -2.53
C SER A 17 -15.14 -16.70 -3.46
N ASP A 18 -15.71 -16.25 -4.58
CA ASP A 18 -15.00 -15.44 -5.56
C ASP A 18 -14.78 -14.03 -5.01
N LEU A 19 -15.79 -13.47 -4.33
CA LEU A 19 -15.64 -12.19 -3.64
C LEU A 19 -14.66 -12.27 -2.48
N GLU A 20 -14.71 -13.33 -1.68
CA GLU A 20 -13.79 -13.57 -0.55
C GLU A 20 -12.33 -13.68 -1.05
N GLY A 21 -12.10 -14.42 -2.15
CA GLY A 21 -10.81 -14.52 -2.80
C GLY A 21 -10.31 -13.17 -3.30
N SER A 22 -11.20 -12.38 -3.89
CA SER A 22 -10.89 -11.04 -4.41
C SER A 22 -10.51 -10.06 -3.28
N VAL A 23 -11.27 -10.07 -2.18
CA VAL A 23 -10.97 -9.24 -1.01
C VAL A 23 -9.65 -9.67 -0.37
N THR A 24 -9.38 -10.99 -0.29
CA THR A 24 -8.12 -11.51 0.23
C THR A 24 -6.93 -11.01 -0.60
N LEU A 25 -7.05 -11.01 -1.92
CA LEU A 25 -6.00 -10.51 -2.80
C LEU A 25 -5.82 -8.99 -2.67
N MET A 26 -6.94 -8.24 -2.60
CA MET A 26 -6.90 -6.80 -2.34
C MET A 26 -6.17 -6.49 -1.03
N GLN A 27 -6.42 -7.24 0.04
CA GLN A 27 -5.71 -7.09 1.31
C GLN A 27 -4.20 -7.32 1.15
N GLN A 28 -3.79 -8.29 0.32
CA GLN A 28 -2.37 -8.52 0.03
C GLN A 28 -1.73 -7.34 -0.72
N VAL A 29 -2.44 -6.75 -1.69
CA VAL A 29 -2.00 -5.52 -2.37
C VAL A 29 -1.84 -4.37 -1.37
N VAL A 30 -2.82 -4.19 -0.47
CA VAL A 30 -2.77 -3.15 0.57
C VAL A 30 -1.59 -3.36 1.52
N LEU A 31 -1.32 -4.61 1.93
CA LEU A 31 -0.18 -4.92 2.79
C LEU A 31 1.15 -4.60 2.11
N LEU A 32 1.33 -4.99 0.85
CA LEU A 32 2.52 -4.65 0.07
C LEU A 32 2.68 -3.12 -0.08
N GLY A 33 1.59 -2.42 -0.41
CA GLY A 33 1.61 -0.96 -0.54
C GLY A 33 2.01 -0.25 0.76
N ARG A 34 1.51 -0.72 1.91
CA ARG A 34 1.88 -0.20 3.23
C ARG A 34 3.33 -0.51 3.57
N GLN A 35 3.81 -1.73 3.27
CA GLN A 35 5.21 -2.11 3.43
C GLN A 35 6.12 -1.17 2.63
N LYS A 36 5.82 -0.94 1.33
CA LYS A 36 6.62 -0.05 0.49
C LYS A 36 6.64 1.38 1.03
N ARG A 37 5.52 1.90 1.52
CA ARG A 37 5.46 3.21 2.17
C ARG A 37 6.32 3.29 3.42
N GLU A 38 6.35 2.24 4.23
CA GLU A 38 7.17 2.17 5.45
C GLU A 38 8.67 2.15 5.11
N GLU A 39 9.08 1.37 4.11
CA GLU A 39 10.45 1.33 3.59
C GLU A 39 10.91 2.72 3.13
N GLU A 40 10.05 3.46 2.43
CA GLU A 40 10.31 4.82 1.94
C GLU A 40 10.04 5.93 3.00
N LYS A 41 9.56 5.55 4.18
CA LYS A 41 9.19 6.46 5.28
C LYS A 41 8.12 7.50 4.90
N ILE A 42 7.19 7.12 4.04
CA ILE A 42 6.08 7.98 3.59
C ILE A 42 4.82 7.65 4.36
N GLY A 43 4.31 8.59 5.14
CA GLY A 43 3.06 8.45 5.89
C GLY A 43 1.85 8.22 4.99
N LEU A 44 0.84 7.49 5.48
CA LEU A 44 -0.37 7.17 4.69
C LEU A 44 -1.19 8.43 4.35
N ARG A 45 -1.05 9.52 5.08
CA ARG A 45 -1.74 10.79 4.80
C ARG A 45 -1.19 11.52 3.59
N THR A 46 0.07 11.31 3.24
CA THR A 46 0.67 11.86 2.01
C THR A 46 0.17 11.06 0.81
N PRO A 47 -0.58 11.67 -0.12
CA PRO A 47 -1.02 10.97 -1.32
C PRO A 47 0.18 10.61 -2.21
N LEU A 48 0.07 9.49 -2.92
CA LEU A 48 1.03 9.09 -3.94
C LEU A 48 0.37 9.13 -5.33
N SER A 49 1.19 9.17 -6.36
CA SER A 49 0.74 9.31 -7.74
C SER A 49 0.06 8.04 -8.22
N THR A 50 0.79 6.93 -8.27
CA THR A 50 0.36 5.72 -8.97
C THR A 50 0.69 4.46 -8.20
N LEU A 51 -0.27 3.55 -8.13
CA LEU A 51 -0.10 2.14 -7.79
C LEU A 51 -0.25 1.33 -9.07
N THR A 52 0.72 0.48 -9.41
CA THR A 52 0.58 -0.51 -10.50
C THR A 52 0.45 -1.89 -9.89
N ILE A 53 -0.63 -2.60 -10.19
CA ILE A 53 -0.86 -3.99 -9.79
C ILE A 53 -0.44 -4.89 -10.95
N ILE A 54 0.40 -5.87 -10.65
CA ILE A 54 1.08 -6.70 -11.64
C ILE A 54 0.74 -8.16 -11.41
N HIS A 55 0.11 -8.80 -12.42
CA HIS A 55 -0.23 -10.23 -12.36
C HIS A 55 -0.51 -10.79 -13.75
N GLN A 56 -0.05 -12.01 -14.08
CA GLN A 56 -0.24 -12.64 -15.39
C GLN A 56 -1.69 -12.94 -15.71
N ASP A 57 -2.50 -13.27 -14.71
CA ASP A 57 -3.92 -13.56 -14.87
C ASP A 57 -4.74 -12.28 -15.04
N LYS A 58 -5.21 -12.05 -16.25
CA LYS A 58 -6.04 -10.88 -16.61
C LYS A 58 -7.41 -10.90 -15.93
N ALA A 59 -7.97 -12.07 -15.64
CA ALA A 59 -9.26 -12.16 -14.96
C ALA A 59 -9.12 -11.64 -13.51
N LEU A 60 -8.02 -11.95 -12.86
CA LEU A 60 -7.69 -11.45 -11.54
C LEU A 60 -7.49 -9.93 -11.55
N LEU A 61 -6.82 -9.37 -12.57
CA LEU A 61 -6.68 -7.92 -12.71
C LEU A 61 -8.03 -7.22 -12.91
N GLN A 62 -8.96 -7.79 -13.68
CA GLN A 62 -10.32 -7.26 -13.84
C GLN A 62 -11.10 -7.24 -12.51
N ILE A 63 -10.90 -8.25 -11.68
CA ILE A 63 -11.49 -8.25 -10.34
C ILE A 63 -10.90 -7.11 -9.50
N MET A 64 -9.60 -6.87 -9.56
CA MET A 64 -8.95 -5.75 -8.86
C MET A 64 -9.45 -4.39 -9.35
N GLU A 65 -9.76 -4.24 -10.64
CA GLU A 65 -10.38 -3.01 -11.18
C GLU A 65 -11.74 -2.72 -10.50
N SER A 66 -12.53 -3.73 -10.20
CA SER A 66 -13.81 -3.56 -9.49
C SER A 66 -13.66 -3.06 -8.05
N LEU A 67 -12.48 -3.25 -7.47
CA LEU A 67 -12.12 -2.85 -6.11
C LEU A 67 -11.24 -1.58 -6.07
N GLU A 68 -11.06 -0.89 -7.20
CA GLU A 68 -10.15 0.25 -7.34
C GLU A 68 -10.40 1.37 -6.32
N VAL A 69 -11.67 1.66 -6.03
CA VAL A 69 -12.04 2.70 -5.05
C VAL A 69 -11.44 2.39 -3.68
N TYR A 70 -11.56 1.14 -3.23
CA TYR A 70 -11.00 0.71 -1.94
C TYR A 70 -9.46 0.74 -1.93
N LEU A 71 -8.82 0.37 -3.05
CA LEU A 71 -7.37 0.43 -3.19
C LEU A 71 -6.86 1.88 -3.11
N LYS A 72 -7.55 2.81 -3.79
CA LYS A 72 -7.23 4.24 -3.74
C LYS A 72 -7.36 4.81 -2.33
N ASP A 73 -8.41 4.45 -1.63
CA ASP A 73 -8.67 4.94 -0.28
C ASP A 73 -7.67 4.35 0.74
N GLU A 74 -7.46 3.02 0.69
CA GLU A 74 -6.59 2.31 1.64
C GLU A 74 -5.11 2.67 1.49
N LEU A 75 -4.66 2.94 0.28
CA LEU A 75 -3.26 3.29 0.00
C LEU A 75 -3.04 4.78 -0.28
N ASN A 76 -4.10 5.59 -0.29
CA ASN A 76 -4.05 7.01 -0.62
C ASN A 76 -3.25 7.27 -1.90
N VAL A 77 -3.68 6.63 -2.99
CA VAL A 77 -3.09 6.80 -4.33
C VAL A 77 -4.09 7.45 -5.29
N ARG A 78 -3.61 8.31 -6.20
CA ARG A 78 -4.47 9.01 -7.16
C ARG A 78 -4.94 8.10 -8.29
N THR A 79 -4.05 7.22 -8.73
CA THR A 79 -4.28 6.35 -9.91
C THR A 79 -3.88 4.92 -9.59
N VAL A 80 -4.69 3.96 -10.03
CA VAL A 80 -4.32 2.55 -10.06
C VAL A 80 -4.17 2.10 -11.50
N LYS A 81 -3.10 1.40 -11.80
CA LYS A 81 -2.81 0.79 -13.10
C LYS A 81 -2.75 -0.73 -12.94
N TYR A 82 -3.01 -1.44 -14.02
CA TYR A 82 -3.03 -2.90 -14.06
C TYR A 82 -2.12 -3.37 -15.18
N SER A 83 -1.21 -4.26 -14.90
CA SER A 83 -0.26 -4.78 -15.89
C SER A 83 -0.23 -6.31 -15.87
N SER A 84 -0.41 -6.94 -17.03
CA SER A 84 -0.18 -8.39 -17.20
C SER A 84 1.23 -8.72 -17.64
N ASP A 85 2.08 -7.73 -17.86
CA ASP A 85 3.48 -7.88 -18.25
C ASP A 85 4.38 -7.97 -17.00
N GLU A 86 4.36 -9.13 -16.32
CA GLU A 86 5.23 -9.36 -15.17
C GLU A 86 6.71 -9.26 -15.54
N GLU A 87 7.09 -9.66 -16.74
CA GLU A 87 8.49 -9.69 -17.16
C GLU A 87 9.11 -8.30 -17.24
N HIS A 88 8.30 -7.27 -17.44
CA HIS A 88 8.76 -5.88 -17.41
C HIS A 88 9.24 -5.45 -16.01
N TYR A 89 8.56 -5.89 -14.97
CA TYR A 89 8.79 -5.45 -13.58
C TYR A 89 9.65 -6.41 -12.77
N LEU A 90 9.56 -7.69 -13.07
CA LEU A 90 10.08 -8.76 -12.23
C LEU A 90 10.96 -9.72 -13.04
N GLN A 91 11.90 -10.33 -12.36
CA GLN A 91 12.66 -11.48 -12.85
C GLN A 91 12.46 -12.66 -11.92
N VAL A 92 12.36 -13.84 -12.49
CA VAL A 92 12.32 -15.07 -11.69
C VAL A 92 13.74 -15.48 -11.41
N LYS A 93 14.11 -15.54 -10.14
CA LYS A 93 15.36 -16.11 -9.65
C LYS A 93 15.12 -17.41 -8.94
N THR A 94 16.13 -18.25 -8.96
CA THR A 94 16.14 -19.55 -8.30
C THR A 94 16.96 -19.49 -7.02
N LYS A 95 16.43 -20.08 -5.94
CA LYS A 95 17.15 -20.26 -4.67
C LYS A 95 17.10 -21.71 -4.25
N ALA A 96 18.18 -22.23 -3.71
CA ALA A 96 18.21 -23.57 -3.15
C ALA A 96 17.39 -23.64 -1.85
N ASN A 97 16.56 -24.69 -1.71
CA ASN A 97 15.85 -24.94 -0.47
C ASN A 97 16.79 -25.60 0.55
N TYR A 98 17.43 -24.79 1.39
CA TYR A 98 18.39 -25.25 2.40
C TYR A 98 17.79 -26.25 3.41
N GLN A 99 16.48 -26.16 3.68
CA GLN A 99 15.83 -27.07 4.63
C GLN A 99 15.80 -28.50 4.09
N LEU A 100 15.57 -28.68 2.79
CA LEU A 100 15.56 -29.99 2.15
C LEU A 100 16.97 -30.46 1.81
N LEU A 101 17.78 -29.59 1.24
CA LEU A 101 19.07 -29.95 0.63
C LEU A 101 20.25 -29.98 1.62
N GLY A 102 20.15 -29.26 2.74
CA GLY A 102 21.29 -29.03 3.63
C GLY A 102 21.90 -30.31 4.22
N LYS A 103 21.06 -31.26 4.65
CA LYS A 103 21.54 -32.54 5.22
C LYS A 103 22.15 -33.46 4.18
N GLU A 104 21.60 -33.47 2.96
CA GLU A 104 22.03 -34.37 1.90
C GLU A 104 23.31 -33.88 1.23
N LEU A 105 23.40 -32.60 0.92
CA LEU A 105 24.54 -32.03 0.19
C LEU A 105 25.75 -31.71 1.07
N GLY A 106 25.52 -31.50 2.37
CA GLY A 106 26.59 -31.24 3.36
C GLY A 106 27.55 -30.13 2.90
N SER A 107 28.84 -30.46 2.76
CA SER A 107 29.86 -29.50 2.33
C SER A 107 29.68 -28.96 0.90
N ARG A 108 28.94 -29.66 0.05
CA ARG A 108 28.65 -29.25 -1.34
C ARG A 108 27.46 -28.27 -1.43
N MET A 109 26.71 -28.05 -0.31
CA MET A 109 25.49 -27.23 -0.31
C MET A 109 25.74 -25.85 -0.88
N LYS A 110 26.82 -25.19 -0.46
CA LYS A 110 27.14 -23.83 -0.94
C LYS A 110 27.37 -23.79 -2.44
N GLY A 111 28.18 -24.73 -2.99
CA GLY A 111 28.45 -24.76 -4.42
C GLY A 111 27.21 -25.03 -5.27
N PHE A 112 26.31 -25.93 -4.83
CA PHE A 112 25.03 -26.13 -5.51
C PHE A 112 24.08 -24.96 -5.36
N ALA A 113 24.04 -24.27 -4.20
CA ALA A 113 23.25 -23.07 -4.04
C ALA A 113 23.70 -21.94 -4.99
N ASP A 114 25.00 -21.77 -5.17
CA ASP A 114 25.58 -20.82 -6.13
C ASP A 114 25.20 -21.18 -7.59
N LEU A 115 25.29 -22.46 -7.97
CA LEU A 115 24.86 -22.93 -9.28
C LEU A 115 23.37 -22.75 -9.52
N ILE A 116 22.52 -23.06 -8.52
CA ILE A 116 21.08 -22.84 -8.58
C ILE A 116 20.77 -21.34 -8.72
N GLY A 117 21.43 -20.49 -7.95
CA GLY A 117 21.24 -19.03 -8.02
C GLY A 117 21.73 -18.41 -9.34
N ALA A 118 22.60 -19.09 -10.06
CA ALA A 118 23.16 -18.64 -11.34
C ALA A 118 22.44 -19.22 -12.58
N LEU A 119 21.31 -19.92 -12.41
CA LEU A 119 20.55 -20.46 -13.55
C LEU A 119 20.11 -19.33 -14.49
N SER A 120 20.34 -19.54 -15.79
CA SER A 120 19.86 -18.60 -16.82
C SER A 120 18.33 -18.64 -16.95
N ASN A 121 17.73 -17.59 -17.52
CA ASN A 121 16.29 -17.54 -17.79
C ASN A 121 15.82 -18.75 -18.64
N GLU A 122 16.61 -19.20 -19.56
CA GLU A 122 16.31 -20.40 -20.37
C GLU A 122 16.27 -21.66 -19.52
N GLN A 123 17.26 -21.83 -18.63
CA GLN A 123 17.34 -22.96 -17.70
C GLN A 123 16.18 -22.92 -16.68
N VAL A 124 15.80 -21.76 -16.20
CA VAL A 124 14.63 -21.58 -15.33
C VAL A 124 13.35 -21.96 -16.05
N SER A 125 13.17 -21.52 -17.30
CA SER A 125 12.01 -21.89 -18.13
C SER A 125 11.94 -23.40 -18.40
N LEU A 126 13.08 -24.03 -18.69
CA LEU A 126 13.17 -25.48 -18.86
C LEU A 126 12.86 -26.24 -17.57
N PHE A 127 13.36 -25.76 -16.43
CA PHE A 127 13.05 -26.30 -15.12
C PHE A 127 11.56 -26.22 -14.80
N GLN A 128 10.93 -25.06 -15.06
CA GLN A 128 9.48 -24.89 -14.87
C GLN A 128 8.67 -25.85 -15.74
N LYS A 129 9.11 -26.08 -16.97
CA LYS A 129 8.43 -27.00 -17.91
C LYS A 129 8.63 -28.48 -17.56
N ASN A 130 9.83 -28.87 -17.13
CA ASN A 130 10.22 -30.27 -16.93
C ASN A 130 10.05 -30.71 -15.47
N GLY A 131 9.89 -29.78 -14.52
CA GLY A 131 9.80 -30.05 -13.08
C GLY A 131 11.12 -30.46 -12.41
N SER A 132 12.23 -30.59 -13.19
CA SER A 132 13.54 -30.97 -12.70
C SER A 132 14.67 -30.41 -13.55
N ILE A 133 15.86 -30.27 -12.94
CA ILE A 133 17.10 -29.88 -13.63
C ILE A 133 18.30 -30.64 -13.04
N THR A 134 19.21 -31.07 -13.88
CA THR A 134 20.46 -31.71 -13.43
C THR A 134 21.60 -30.70 -13.45
N LEU A 135 22.27 -30.56 -12.30
CA LEU A 135 23.45 -29.71 -12.14
C LEU A 135 24.65 -30.55 -11.72
N SER A 136 25.84 -30.11 -12.10
CA SER A 136 27.10 -30.80 -11.83
C SER A 136 28.08 -29.87 -11.12
N LEU A 137 28.66 -30.35 -10.02
CA LEU A 137 29.69 -29.67 -9.24
C LEU A 137 30.84 -30.62 -8.94
N ASP A 138 32.03 -30.27 -9.32
CA ASP A 138 33.28 -31.05 -9.05
C ASP A 138 33.16 -32.55 -9.46
N GLY A 139 32.54 -32.84 -10.61
CA GLY A 139 32.33 -34.20 -11.10
C GLY A 139 31.16 -34.96 -10.45
N PHE A 140 30.46 -34.35 -9.49
CA PHE A 140 29.24 -34.89 -8.89
C PHE A 140 28.02 -34.28 -9.56
N SER A 141 27.17 -35.13 -10.18
CA SER A 141 25.94 -34.68 -10.85
C SER A 141 24.71 -35.10 -10.05
N ARG A 142 23.74 -34.17 -9.91
CA ARG A 142 22.49 -34.43 -9.21
C ARG A 142 21.31 -33.75 -9.93
N SER A 143 20.18 -34.43 -9.95
CA SER A 143 18.91 -33.86 -10.40
C SER A 143 18.18 -33.25 -9.24
N PHE A 144 17.69 -32.00 -9.42
CA PHE A 144 16.94 -31.23 -8.46
C PHE A 144 15.48 -31.08 -8.92
N THR A 145 14.54 -31.18 -8.00
CA THR A 145 13.11 -31.11 -8.28
C THR A 145 12.52 -29.74 -7.86
N GLY A 146 11.23 -29.51 -8.18
CA GLY A 146 10.55 -28.25 -7.87
C GLY A 146 10.47 -27.90 -6.39
N GLU A 147 10.53 -28.88 -5.47
CA GLU A 147 10.53 -28.59 -4.02
C GLU A 147 11.91 -28.15 -3.50
N GLU A 148 12.96 -28.56 -4.20
CA GLU A 148 14.35 -28.30 -3.83
C GLU A 148 14.88 -26.98 -4.38
N ILE A 149 14.24 -26.44 -5.44
CA ILE A 149 14.56 -25.15 -6.04
C ILE A 149 13.35 -24.22 -5.88
N LEU A 150 13.53 -23.18 -5.08
CA LEU A 150 12.53 -22.15 -4.87
C LEU A 150 12.61 -21.13 -6.02
N LEU A 151 11.48 -20.87 -6.65
CA LEU A 151 11.33 -19.79 -7.63
C LEU A 151 10.89 -18.52 -6.88
N VAL A 152 11.74 -17.52 -6.90
CA VAL A 152 11.50 -16.24 -6.21
C VAL A 152 11.35 -15.14 -7.25
N ARG A 153 10.30 -14.36 -7.14
CA ARG A 153 10.13 -13.15 -7.94
C ARG A 153 10.88 -12.00 -7.27
N GLU A 154 11.85 -11.45 -7.97
CA GLU A 154 12.61 -10.29 -7.51
C GLU A 154 12.46 -9.14 -8.51
N PRO A 155 12.53 -7.86 -8.06
CA PRO A 155 12.51 -6.72 -8.97
C PRO A 155 13.59 -6.83 -10.03
N ARG A 156 13.29 -6.38 -11.25
CA ARG A 156 14.33 -6.14 -12.27
C ARG A 156 15.11 -4.88 -11.92
N GLU A 157 16.30 -4.78 -12.45
CA GLU A 157 17.09 -3.55 -12.39
C GLU A 157 16.28 -2.38 -13.01
N GLY A 158 16.08 -1.33 -12.23
CA GLY A 158 15.26 -0.17 -12.62
C GLY A 158 13.77 -0.29 -12.31
N SER A 159 13.29 -1.38 -11.69
CA SER A 159 11.94 -1.51 -11.16
C SER A 159 11.96 -1.50 -9.63
N ASP A 160 11.01 -0.77 -9.05
CA ASP A 160 10.74 -0.72 -7.61
C ASP A 160 9.60 -1.65 -7.18
N ALA A 161 9.25 -2.63 -8.03
CA ALA A 161 8.18 -3.58 -7.75
C ALA A 161 8.52 -4.48 -6.55
N ILE A 162 7.52 -4.78 -5.74
CA ILE A 162 7.62 -5.75 -4.65
C ILE A 162 6.58 -6.84 -4.83
N SER A 163 6.87 -8.05 -4.34
CA SER A 163 6.04 -9.24 -4.53
C SER A 163 5.95 -10.08 -3.26
N ASN A 164 4.79 -10.67 -3.01
CA ASN A 164 4.61 -11.70 -1.98
C ASN A 164 4.43 -13.13 -2.56
N GLY A 165 4.63 -13.27 -3.87
CA GLY A 165 4.45 -14.53 -4.59
C GLY A 165 3.05 -14.73 -5.19
N SER A 166 2.01 -14.13 -4.62
CA SER A 166 0.62 -14.19 -5.13
C SER A 166 0.29 -13.01 -6.03
N VAL A 167 0.80 -11.84 -5.71
CA VAL A 167 0.61 -10.59 -6.46
C VAL A 167 1.85 -9.73 -6.31
N SER A 168 2.08 -8.88 -7.28
CA SER A 168 3.16 -7.90 -7.25
C SER A 168 2.61 -6.50 -7.46
N ILE A 169 3.28 -5.52 -6.90
CA ILE A 169 2.93 -4.12 -7.07
C ILE A 169 4.17 -3.29 -7.34
N GLU A 170 3.98 -2.19 -8.03
CA GLU A 170 4.92 -1.07 -8.08
C GLU A 170 4.19 0.17 -7.58
N LEU A 171 4.77 0.85 -6.60
CA LEU A 171 4.22 2.05 -5.99
C LEU A 171 5.15 3.22 -6.28
N ASP A 172 4.65 4.21 -7.03
CA ASP A 172 5.38 5.45 -7.31
C ASP A 172 5.49 6.28 -6.03
N CYS A 173 6.66 6.23 -5.42
CA CYS A 173 6.99 6.93 -4.18
C CYS A 173 7.65 8.31 -4.41
N ALA A 174 7.73 8.80 -5.65
CA ALA A 174 8.24 10.13 -5.95
C ALA A 174 7.26 11.20 -5.46
N LEU A 175 7.71 12.01 -4.49
CA LEU A 175 6.90 13.07 -3.92
C LEU A 175 7.06 14.37 -4.73
N THR A 176 5.97 14.82 -5.32
CA THR A 176 5.89 16.17 -5.91
C THR A 176 5.45 17.19 -4.86
N PRO A 177 5.76 18.48 -5.03
CA PRO A 177 5.26 19.53 -4.13
C PRO A 177 3.71 19.49 -3.96
N GLU A 178 2.98 19.18 -5.03
CA GLU A 178 1.52 19.04 -5.01
C GLU A 178 1.06 17.86 -4.12
N LEU A 179 1.75 16.71 -4.18
CA LEU A 179 1.45 15.55 -3.32
C LEU A 179 1.75 15.85 -1.86
N ILE A 180 2.85 16.55 -1.58
CA ILE A 180 3.21 16.97 -0.22
C ILE A 180 2.12 17.90 0.34
N ARG A 181 1.67 18.92 -0.42
CA ARG A 181 0.60 19.82 0.00
C ARG A 181 -0.75 19.10 0.16
N GLY A 182 -1.03 18.11 -0.66
CA GLY A 182 -2.19 17.23 -0.44
C GLY A 182 -2.11 16.46 0.89
N GLY A 183 -0.92 16.08 1.32
CA GLY A 183 -0.65 15.51 2.64
C GLY A 183 -0.94 16.52 3.76
N TYR A 184 -0.44 17.74 3.63
CA TYR A 184 -0.69 18.82 4.60
C TYR A 184 -2.19 19.16 4.71
N ALA A 185 -2.92 19.20 3.60
CA ALA A 185 -4.36 19.41 3.64
C ALA A 185 -5.09 18.34 4.46
N ARG A 186 -4.70 17.07 4.34
CA ARG A 186 -5.24 15.98 5.18
C ARG A 186 -4.86 16.13 6.65
N GLU A 187 -3.65 16.60 6.96
CA GLU A 187 -3.27 16.91 8.34
C GLU A 187 -4.10 18.06 8.90
N VAL A 188 -4.36 19.11 8.14
CA VAL A 188 -5.26 20.23 8.51
C VAL A 188 -6.64 19.68 8.86
N VAL A 189 -7.24 18.86 7.99
CA VAL A 189 -8.54 18.22 8.28
C VAL A 189 -8.50 17.44 9.59
N ASN A 190 -7.45 16.63 9.79
CA ASN A 190 -7.31 15.81 11.00
C ASN A 190 -7.24 16.68 12.27
N ARG A 191 -6.46 17.77 12.25
CA ARG A 191 -6.35 18.70 13.39
C ARG A 191 -7.71 19.38 13.70
N ILE A 192 -8.42 19.81 12.66
CA ILE A 192 -9.74 20.43 12.81
C ILE A 192 -10.77 19.41 13.34
N GLN A 193 -10.81 18.20 12.80
CA GLN A 193 -11.72 17.15 13.27
C GLN A 193 -11.45 16.76 14.74
N ARG A 194 -10.19 16.74 15.14
CA ARG A 194 -9.82 16.53 16.54
C ARG A 194 -10.35 17.67 17.43
N ALA A 195 -10.15 18.92 17.02
CA ALA A 195 -10.62 20.07 17.76
C ALA A 195 -12.17 20.10 17.84
N ARG A 196 -12.89 19.74 16.78
CA ARG A 196 -14.35 19.57 16.80
C ARG A 196 -14.79 18.60 17.90
N LYS A 197 -14.11 17.45 17.99
CA LYS A 197 -14.41 16.43 19.01
C LYS A 197 -14.11 16.94 20.43
N GLU A 198 -12.98 17.62 20.62
CA GLU A 198 -12.58 18.21 21.91
C GLU A 198 -13.53 19.34 22.36
N ALA A 199 -14.08 20.10 21.40
CA ALA A 199 -15.11 21.12 21.65
C ALA A 199 -16.53 20.54 21.86
N GLY A 200 -16.71 19.21 21.80
CA GLY A 200 -18.01 18.56 22.00
C GLY A 200 -19.03 18.82 20.89
N LEU A 201 -18.59 19.12 19.68
CA LEU A 201 -19.49 19.36 18.54
C LEU A 201 -20.09 18.06 18.01
N GLU A 202 -21.35 18.13 17.59
CA GLU A 202 -22.03 17.04 16.92
C GLU A 202 -21.50 16.84 15.49
N VAL A 203 -21.66 15.63 14.96
CA VAL A 203 -21.17 15.28 13.61
C VAL A 203 -21.76 16.20 12.53
N SER A 204 -23.00 16.64 12.70
CA SER A 204 -23.72 17.50 11.74
C SER A 204 -23.51 19.00 11.93
N ASP A 205 -22.80 19.42 12.98
CA ASP A 205 -22.59 20.84 13.26
C ASP A 205 -21.76 21.51 12.17
N ARG A 206 -22.18 22.69 11.76
CA ARG A 206 -21.44 23.55 10.83
C ARG A 206 -20.51 24.46 11.63
N ILE A 207 -19.35 24.77 11.05
CA ILE A 207 -18.33 25.59 11.73
C ILE A 207 -17.80 26.69 10.81
N GLU A 208 -17.27 27.74 11.42
CA GLU A 208 -16.35 28.68 10.77
C GLU A 208 -14.96 28.50 11.35
N ILE A 209 -13.94 28.63 10.49
CA ILE A 209 -12.54 28.48 10.83
C ILE A 209 -11.79 29.72 10.38
N ALA A 210 -11.09 30.34 11.34
CA ALA A 210 -10.10 31.39 11.07
C ALA A 210 -8.71 30.83 11.43
N TYR A 211 -7.73 30.92 10.53
CA TYR A 211 -6.42 30.30 10.72
C TYR A 211 -5.25 31.26 10.53
N ILE A 212 -4.12 30.93 11.18
CA ILE A 212 -2.80 31.49 10.94
C ILE A 212 -1.87 30.31 10.69
N ALA A 213 -1.13 30.33 9.59
CA ALA A 213 -0.26 29.23 9.22
C ALA A 213 0.97 29.71 8.45
N ASP A 214 2.02 28.93 8.50
CA ASP A 214 3.20 29.13 7.64
C ASP A 214 2.81 29.09 6.14
N PRO A 215 3.62 29.71 5.26
CA PRO A 215 3.29 29.85 3.84
C PRO A 215 2.96 28.52 3.14
N GLU A 216 3.70 27.43 3.44
CA GLU A 216 3.46 26.12 2.85
C GLU A 216 2.10 25.51 3.27
N ILE A 217 1.73 25.67 4.52
CA ILE A 217 0.42 25.21 5.03
C ILE A 217 -0.70 26.09 4.47
N SER A 218 -0.48 27.41 4.41
CA SER A 218 -1.44 28.36 3.79
C SER A 218 -1.71 28.00 2.34
N LEU A 219 -0.66 27.72 1.56
CA LEU A 219 -0.78 27.29 0.17
C LEU A 219 -1.54 25.95 0.03
N ALA A 220 -1.25 24.98 0.91
CA ALA A 220 -1.97 23.71 0.94
C ALA A 220 -3.46 23.91 1.25
N ILE A 221 -3.79 24.82 2.17
CA ILE A 221 -5.18 25.16 2.50
C ILE A 221 -5.88 25.82 1.29
N GLU A 222 -5.23 26.73 0.60
CA GLU A 222 -5.79 27.40 -0.57
C GLU A 222 -6.03 26.42 -1.73
N GLU A 223 -5.04 25.58 -2.06
CA GLU A 223 -5.15 24.57 -3.13
C GLU A 223 -6.24 23.53 -2.86
N HIS A 224 -6.44 23.16 -1.59
CA HIS A 224 -7.37 22.11 -1.17
C HIS A 224 -8.57 22.63 -0.36
N LYS A 225 -8.91 23.91 -0.51
CA LYS A 225 -9.95 24.56 0.30
C LYS A 225 -11.29 23.82 0.29
N ALA A 226 -11.81 23.49 -0.87
CA ALA A 226 -13.09 22.80 -1.02
C ALA A 226 -13.10 21.42 -0.34
N TYR A 227 -11.99 20.69 -0.43
CA TYR A 227 -11.81 19.41 0.26
C TYR A 227 -11.85 19.61 1.78
N ILE A 228 -11.09 20.56 2.32
CA ILE A 228 -11.04 20.83 3.76
C ILE A 228 -12.41 21.27 4.28
N GLU A 229 -13.09 22.19 3.57
CA GLU A 229 -14.43 22.65 3.94
C GLU A 229 -15.46 21.50 3.96
N THR A 230 -15.40 20.61 2.98
CA THR A 230 -16.29 19.43 2.89
C THR A 230 -16.06 18.47 4.06
N GLU A 231 -14.79 18.07 4.27
CA GLU A 231 -14.43 17.09 5.31
C GLU A 231 -14.64 17.61 6.74
N THR A 232 -14.56 18.92 6.94
CA THR A 232 -14.72 19.54 8.26
C THR A 232 -16.10 20.15 8.50
N LEU A 233 -16.99 20.15 7.50
CA LEU A 233 -18.26 20.85 7.49
C LEU A 233 -18.11 22.36 7.79
N ALA A 234 -16.99 22.94 7.36
CA ALA A 234 -16.77 24.36 7.49
C ALA A 234 -17.56 25.14 6.41
N VAL A 235 -18.31 26.13 6.83
CA VAL A 235 -19.00 27.07 5.93
C VAL A 235 -18.12 28.26 5.56
N LYS A 236 -17.05 28.46 6.33
CA LYS A 236 -16.04 29.49 6.08
C LYS A 236 -14.68 28.99 6.57
N LEU A 237 -13.69 29.14 5.71
CA LEU A 237 -12.28 28.86 6.01
C LEU A 237 -11.46 30.05 5.47
N ALA A 238 -10.90 30.86 6.36
CA ALA A 238 -10.21 32.10 6.00
C ALA A 238 -9.02 32.39 6.91
N PRO A 239 -8.00 33.12 6.43
CA PRO A 239 -6.94 33.66 7.29
C PRO A 239 -7.51 34.53 8.43
N SER A 240 -6.86 34.46 9.59
CA SER A 240 -7.20 35.26 10.78
C SER A 240 -6.33 36.51 10.87
N ASP A 241 -6.88 37.55 11.50
CA ASP A 241 -6.14 38.77 11.90
C ASP A 241 -5.50 38.68 13.29
N GLY A 242 -5.66 37.56 14.00
CA GLY A 242 -4.93 37.25 15.23
C GLY A 242 -5.57 37.67 16.55
N THR A 243 -6.88 37.96 16.61
CA THR A 243 -7.53 38.58 17.80
C THR A 243 -8.27 37.64 18.75
N ALA A 244 -8.28 36.31 18.56
CA ALA A 244 -9.14 35.41 19.33
C ALA A 244 -8.38 34.20 19.92
N GLU A 245 -9.06 33.41 20.76
CA GLU A 245 -8.54 32.18 21.35
C GLU A 245 -8.12 31.20 20.28
N ILE A 246 -6.81 30.80 20.28
CA ILE A 246 -6.17 30.07 19.22
C ILE A 246 -5.85 28.66 19.68
N ILE A 247 -6.23 27.67 18.88
CA ILE A 247 -5.83 26.26 19.04
C ILE A 247 -4.52 26.07 18.27
N GLN A 248 -3.43 25.69 18.98
CA GLN A 248 -2.18 25.34 18.34
C GLN A 248 -2.22 23.90 17.87
N ALA A 249 -1.87 23.66 16.61
CA ALA A 249 -1.97 22.34 15.95
C ALA A 249 -0.92 22.16 14.86
N ASP A 250 0.35 22.36 15.20
CA ASP A 250 1.47 22.32 14.25
C ASP A 250 1.48 21.05 13.39
N ILE A 251 1.93 21.20 12.16
CA ILE A 251 2.03 20.14 11.16
C ILE A 251 3.51 19.98 10.78
N ASP A 252 4.12 18.86 11.13
CA ASP A 252 5.55 18.62 11.03
C ASP A 252 6.36 19.76 11.70
N THR A 253 7.10 20.52 10.92
CA THR A 253 7.89 21.68 11.38
C THR A 253 7.19 23.02 11.15
N TYR A 254 5.99 23.01 10.58
CA TYR A 254 5.24 24.21 10.23
C TYR A 254 4.23 24.59 11.31
N THR A 255 4.13 25.88 11.55
CA THR A 255 3.12 26.45 12.46
C THR A 255 1.74 26.41 11.79
N PHE A 256 0.78 25.84 12.49
CA PHE A 256 -0.64 25.91 12.15
C PHE A 256 -1.44 26.17 13.41
N THR A 257 -2.13 27.29 13.44
CA THR A 257 -3.03 27.67 14.53
C THR A 257 -4.37 28.08 13.95
N PHE A 258 -5.44 27.79 14.66
CA PHE A 258 -6.78 28.15 14.18
C PHE A 258 -7.75 28.35 15.33
N GLN A 259 -8.81 29.07 15.05
CA GLN A 259 -9.99 29.22 15.86
C GLN A 259 -11.16 28.52 15.18
N LEU A 260 -11.99 27.88 15.99
CA LEU A 260 -13.19 27.18 15.55
C LEU A 260 -14.41 27.77 16.26
N SER A 261 -15.42 28.14 15.50
CA SER A 261 -16.71 28.60 16.02
C SER A 261 -17.87 27.83 15.41
N LYS A 262 -18.84 27.43 16.23
CA LYS A 262 -20.08 26.80 15.78
C LYS A 262 -20.97 27.83 15.14
N VAL A 263 -21.57 27.52 14.00
CA VAL A 263 -22.58 28.32 13.35
C VAL A 263 -23.94 28.01 14.00
N GLU A 264 -24.54 28.99 14.65
CA GLU A 264 -25.90 28.85 15.14
C GLU A 264 -26.86 28.84 13.95
N ARG A 265 -27.87 27.96 14.00
CA ARG A 265 -28.90 27.85 12.98
C ARG A 265 -29.93 28.95 13.10
#